data_608334904e3155c0fa36b9f1c58ceb47
#
_entry.id   608334904e3155c0fa36b9f1c58ceb47
#
_cell.length_a   1.000
_cell.length_b   1.000
_cell.length_c   1.000
_cell.angle_alpha   90.00
_cell.angle_beta   90.00
_cell.angle_gamma   90.00
#
_symmetry.space_group_name_H-M   'P 1'
#
loop_
_entity.id
_entity.type
_entity.pdbx_description
1 polymer ?
#
loop_
_entity_poly.entity_id
_entity_poly.type
_entity_poly.pdbx_seq_one_letter_code
_entity_poly.pdbx_strand_id
1 'polypeptide(L)'
;MTGLKVPAWTQPANFSIDEDIGLDGLPKAIDYRKKGYVTPIRNQGSCGSCWAFSSVGSLEGQLMKKTGKLVELSPQNLVDCVKKNDGCGGGYMTNAFEYVKDNNGIDSEEAYPYIGEDAYPNYEPLDFIAHVMNCTVTIDDLDAATKNGNPTIIRLYPIFI
;
A
#
# COMPACT_ATOMS: atom_id res chain seq x y z
N MET A 1 5.36 2.50 -19.78
CA MET A 1 3.89 2.71 -19.70
C MET A 1 3.53 3.26 -18.33
N THR A 2 2.66 4.26 -18.25
CA THR A 2 2.15 4.78 -16.98
C THR A 2 0.86 4.02 -16.66
N GLY A 3 0.85 3.21 -15.62
CA GLY A 3 -0.34 2.46 -15.16
C GLY A 3 -1.34 3.31 -14.36
N LEU A 4 -1.25 4.65 -14.41
CA LEU A 4 -2.16 5.55 -13.71
C LEU A 4 -3.47 5.70 -14.48
N LYS A 5 -4.58 5.26 -13.87
CA LYS A 5 -5.95 5.43 -14.39
C LYS A 5 -6.71 6.37 -13.45
N VAL A 6 -6.82 7.64 -13.86
CA VAL A 6 -7.54 8.65 -13.07
C VAL A 6 -9.05 8.48 -13.31
N PRO A 7 -9.87 8.33 -12.25
CA PRO A 7 -11.33 8.29 -12.38
C PRO A 7 -11.87 9.59 -12.97
N ALA A 8 -12.94 9.48 -13.77
CA ALA A 8 -13.57 10.64 -14.43
C ALA A 8 -14.19 11.67 -13.45
N TRP A 9 -14.34 11.31 -12.17
CA TRP A 9 -14.94 12.14 -11.12
C TRP A 9 -13.99 12.25 -9.91
N THR A 10 -12.89 12.89 -10.03
CA THR A 10 -12.12 13.31 -8.86
C THR A 10 -12.77 14.56 -8.28
N GLN A 11 -13.53 14.40 -7.18
CA GLN A 11 -13.93 15.55 -6.38
C GLN A 11 -12.66 16.18 -5.80
N PRO A 12 -12.50 17.51 -5.92
CA PRO A 12 -11.42 18.18 -5.21
C PRO A 12 -11.62 17.91 -3.70
N ALA A 13 -10.57 17.45 -3.03
CA ALA A 13 -10.61 17.35 -1.58
C ALA A 13 -10.95 18.73 -1.02
N ASN A 14 -11.96 18.81 -0.14
CA ASN A 14 -12.19 20.01 0.65
C ASN A 14 -11.00 20.18 1.59
N PHE A 15 -10.01 20.94 1.17
CA PHE A 15 -8.96 21.41 2.05
C PHE A 15 -9.53 22.55 2.89
N SER A 16 -9.79 22.29 4.18
CA SER A 16 -9.77 23.36 5.14
C SER A 16 -8.30 23.76 5.32
N ILE A 17 -7.90 24.87 4.76
CA ILE A 17 -6.66 25.50 5.14
C ILE A 17 -6.94 26.06 6.53
N ASP A 18 -6.31 25.49 7.57
CA ASP A 18 -6.24 26.16 8.87
C ASP A 18 -5.48 27.47 8.64
N GLU A 19 -6.19 28.58 8.60
CA GLU A 19 -5.63 29.93 8.38
C GLU A 19 -4.63 30.35 9.46
N ASP A 20 -4.49 29.55 10.52
CA ASP A 20 -3.66 29.81 11.69
C ASP A 20 -2.31 29.07 11.70
N ILE A 21 -1.92 28.42 10.61
CA ILE A 21 -0.55 27.91 10.49
C ILE A 21 0.37 29.08 10.18
N GLY A 22 0.86 29.74 11.22
CA GLY A 22 1.92 30.72 11.09
C GLY A 22 3.10 30.09 10.34
N LEU A 23 3.43 30.64 9.17
CA LEU A 23 4.55 30.18 8.34
C LEU A 23 5.90 30.42 9.05
N ASP A 24 5.90 31.19 10.12
CA ASP A 24 7.05 31.50 10.96
C ASP A 24 7.43 30.26 11.79
N GLY A 25 8.53 29.64 11.40
CA GLY A 25 9.06 28.43 12.09
C GLY A 25 9.05 27.16 11.25
N LEU A 26 8.48 27.18 10.05
CA LEU A 26 8.61 26.03 9.15
C LEU A 26 10.06 25.87 8.65
N PRO A 27 10.60 24.65 8.62
CA PRO A 27 11.93 24.43 8.09
C PRO A 27 11.96 24.75 6.58
N LYS A 28 13.04 25.40 6.12
CA LYS A 28 13.22 25.76 4.71
C LYS A 28 13.24 24.56 3.76
N ALA A 29 13.59 23.37 4.27
CA ALA A 29 13.57 22.12 3.54
C ALA A 29 13.45 20.94 4.50
N ILE A 30 12.76 19.91 4.07
CA ILE A 30 12.68 18.62 4.78
C ILE A 30 13.00 17.50 3.80
N ASP A 31 13.87 16.58 4.19
CA ASP A 31 14.15 15.33 3.50
C ASP A 31 13.78 14.15 4.42
N TYR A 32 12.65 13.53 4.15
CA TYR A 32 12.14 12.41 4.95
C TYR A 32 13.00 11.14 4.83
N ARG A 33 13.83 11.00 3.80
CA ARG A 33 14.80 9.90 3.67
C ARG A 33 15.82 9.96 4.79
N LYS A 34 16.32 11.16 5.10
CA LYS A 34 17.28 11.39 6.22
C LYS A 34 16.68 11.14 7.59
N LYS A 35 15.36 11.14 7.68
CA LYS A 35 14.61 10.84 8.89
C LYS A 35 14.20 9.37 9.02
N GLY A 36 14.54 8.52 8.05
CA GLY A 36 14.22 7.11 8.05
C GLY A 36 12.73 6.78 7.76
N TYR A 37 12.02 7.68 7.04
CA TYR A 37 10.60 7.49 6.71
C TYR A 37 10.36 6.86 5.35
N VAL A 38 11.42 6.65 4.57
CA VAL A 38 11.31 6.24 3.17
C VAL A 38 12.09 4.95 2.95
N THR A 39 11.42 3.96 2.41
CA THR A 39 11.99 2.68 2.00
C THR A 39 12.90 2.84 0.77
N PRO A 40 13.76 1.86 0.45
CA PRO A 40 14.55 1.88 -0.78
C PRO A 40 13.69 2.01 -2.04
N ILE A 41 14.29 2.59 -3.08
CA ILE A 41 13.63 2.69 -4.40
C ILE A 41 13.49 1.29 -4.99
N ARG A 42 12.27 0.94 -5.39
CA ARG A 42 11.92 -0.33 -6.04
C ARG A 42 11.55 -0.10 -7.49
N ASN A 43 11.67 -1.14 -8.32
CA ASN A 43 11.35 -1.09 -9.75
C ASN A 43 10.09 -1.90 -10.05
N GLN A 44 9.12 -1.30 -10.74
CA GLN A 44 7.88 -1.97 -11.14
C GLN A 44 8.02 -2.91 -12.35
N GLY A 45 9.15 -2.85 -13.08
CA GLY A 45 9.36 -3.65 -14.28
C GLY A 45 8.42 -3.25 -15.43
N SER A 46 7.94 -4.26 -16.16
CA SER A 46 7.02 -4.11 -17.29
C SER A 46 5.55 -3.98 -16.88
N CYS A 47 5.21 -4.24 -15.62
CA CYS A 47 3.87 -4.12 -15.07
C CYS A 47 3.48 -2.66 -14.84
N GLY A 48 2.26 -2.27 -15.22
CA GLY A 48 1.72 -0.91 -15.01
C GLY A 48 1.27 -0.65 -13.57
N SER A 49 2.08 -1.06 -12.58
CA SER A 49 1.77 -1.03 -11.14
C SER A 49 2.24 0.21 -10.39
N CYS A 50 2.55 1.32 -11.07
CA CYS A 50 2.98 2.56 -10.44
C CYS A 50 2.00 3.05 -9.35
N TRP A 51 0.71 2.81 -9.53
CA TRP A 51 -0.34 3.12 -8.56
C TRP A 51 -0.17 2.32 -7.25
N ALA A 52 0.23 1.05 -7.34
CA ALA A 52 0.48 0.18 -6.19
C ALA A 52 1.73 0.63 -5.43
N PHE A 53 2.85 0.87 -6.12
CA PHE A 53 4.09 1.38 -5.52
C PHE A 53 3.90 2.75 -4.86
N SER A 54 3.16 3.65 -5.50
CA SER A 54 2.84 4.95 -4.92
C SER A 54 2.01 4.82 -3.65
N SER A 55 1.05 3.88 -3.63
CA SER A 55 0.19 3.62 -2.47
C SER A 55 1.00 3.06 -1.30
N VAL A 56 1.80 2.00 -1.53
CA VAL A 56 2.59 1.41 -0.44
C VAL A 56 3.62 2.39 0.10
N GLY A 57 4.31 3.16 -0.76
CA GLY A 57 5.27 4.17 -0.29
C GLY A 57 4.63 5.24 0.62
N SER A 58 3.40 5.64 0.31
CA SER A 58 2.63 6.57 1.17
C SER A 58 2.27 5.93 2.51
N LEU A 59 1.82 4.67 2.49
CA LEU A 59 1.43 3.93 3.69
C LEU A 59 2.63 3.61 4.58
N GLU A 60 3.76 3.23 4.00
CA GLU A 60 5.02 2.97 4.70
C GLU A 60 5.48 4.19 5.51
N GLY A 61 5.45 5.38 4.89
CA GLY A 61 5.78 6.64 5.56
C GLY A 61 4.83 6.98 6.71
N GLN A 62 3.52 6.74 6.54
CA GLN A 62 2.52 6.94 7.60
C GLN A 62 2.67 5.90 8.73
N LEU A 63 2.95 4.64 8.39
CA LEU A 63 3.22 3.59 9.36
C LEU A 63 4.44 3.95 10.21
N MET A 64 5.54 4.38 9.58
CA MET A 64 6.73 4.85 10.28
C MET A 64 6.41 6.03 11.21
N LYS A 65 5.65 7.02 10.73
CA LYS A 65 5.23 8.16 11.54
C LYS A 65 4.43 7.74 12.78
N LYS A 66 3.57 6.75 12.64
CA LYS A 66 2.66 6.29 13.71
C LYS A 66 3.34 5.36 14.70
N THR A 67 4.17 4.44 14.23
CA THR A 67 4.71 3.32 15.03
C THR A 67 6.19 3.44 15.37
N GLY A 68 6.93 4.30 14.67
CA GLY A 68 8.39 4.36 14.74
C GLY A 68 9.10 3.21 14.02
N LYS A 69 8.37 2.37 13.28
CA LYS A 69 8.92 1.23 12.52
C LYS A 69 8.66 1.42 11.04
N LEU A 70 9.73 1.42 10.24
CA LEU A 70 9.63 1.38 8.79
C LEU A 70 9.54 -0.09 8.35
N VAL A 71 8.47 -0.42 7.64
CA VAL A 71 8.22 -1.77 7.09
C VAL A 71 7.91 -1.62 5.62
N GLU A 72 8.53 -2.45 4.78
CA GLU A 72 8.21 -2.53 3.37
C GLU A 72 6.89 -3.28 3.17
N LEU A 73 5.94 -2.64 2.50
CA LEU A 73 4.62 -3.20 2.19
C LEU A 73 4.59 -3.78 0.78
N SER A 74 3.72 -4.76 0.55
CA SER A 74 3.60 -5.49 -0.71
C SER A 74 2.82 -4.71 -1.77
N PRO A 75 3.44 -4.22 -2.85
CA PRO A 75 2.71 -3.73 -4.00
C PRO A 75 2.02 -4.86 -4.78
N GLN A 76 2.54 -6.11 -4.72
CA GLN A 76 1.93 -7.25 -5.38
C GLN A 76 0.57 -7.57 -4.76
N ASN A 77 0.42 -7.51 -3.45
CA ASN A 77 -0.86 -7.70 -2.78
C ASN A 77 -1.92 -6.71 -3.32
N LEU A 78 -1.53 -5.46 -3.58
CA LEU A 78 -2.44 -4.50 -4.20
C LEU A 78 -2.76 -4.86 -5.66
N VAL A 79 -1.73 -5.23 -6.45
CA VAL A 79 -1.91 -5.60 -7.87
C VAL A 79 -2.93 -6.73 -8.01
N ASP A 80 -2.84 -7.74 -7.17
CA ASP A 80 -3.66 -8.95 -7.26
C ASP A 80 -5.06 -8.77 -6.64
N CYS A 81 -5.17 -7.96 -5.58
CA CYS A 81 -6.36 -7.96 -4.72
C CYS A 81 -7.27 -6.74 -4.87
N VAL A 82 -6.79 -5.63 -5.42
CA VAL A 82 -7.61 -4.41 -5.60
C VAL A 82 -8.50 -4.53 -6.83
N LYS A 83 -9.65 -5.17 -6.67
CA LYS A 83 -10.61 -5.46 -7.77
C LYS A 83 -11.14 -4.22 -8.51
N LYS A 84 -11.05 -3.02 -7.92
CA LYS A 84 -11.43 -1.75 -8.56
C LYS A 84 -10.37 -1.23 -9.52
N ASN A 85 -9.17 -1.80 -9.47
CA ASN A 85 -8.06 -1.52 -10.38
C ASN A 85 -7.88 -2.69 -11.37
N ASP A 86 -7.00 -2.53 -12.33
CA ASP A 86 -6.76 -3.47 -13.41
C ASP A 86 -5.32 -4.02 -13.34
N GLY A 87 -4.90 -4.40 -12.13
CA GLY A 87 -3.59 -5.00 -11.87
C GLY A 87 -2.43 -4.30 -12.60
N CYS A 88 -1.71 -5.04 -13.43
CA CYS A 88 -0.65 -4.52 -14.31
C CYS A 88 -1.19 -3.66 -15.48
N GLY A 89 -2.49 -3.70 -15.78
CA GLY A 89 -3.13 -2.80 -16.74
C GLY A 89 -3.29 -1.37 -16.22
N GLY A 90 -3.12 -1.17 -14.91
CA GLY A 90 -3.12 0.13 -14.27
C GLY A 90 -4.18 0.30 -13.19
N GLY A 91 -4.13 1.41 -12.47
CA GLY A 91 -5.06 1.69 -11.38
C GLY A 91 -4.90 3.06 -10.78
N TYR A 92 -5.60 3.27 -9.66
CA TYR A 92 -5.60 4.52 -8.94
C TYR A 92 -5.41 4.30 -7.43
N MET A 93 -4.66 5.20 -6.80
CA MET A 93 -4.21 5.05 -5.42
C MET A 93 -5.35 5.07 -4.40
N THR A 94 -6.40 5.83 -4.63
CA THR A 94 -7.54 5.88 -3.69
C THR A 94 -8.26 4.54 -3.57
N ASN A 95 -8.35 3.77 -4.67
CA ASN A 95 -8.91 2.43 -4.64
C ASN A 95 -8.05 1.48 -3.80
N ALA A 96 -6.72 1.64 -3.87
CA ALA A 96 -5.79 0.88 -3.04
C ALA A 96 -5.93 1.22 -1.55
N PHE A 97 -6.03 2.51 -1.22
CA PHE A 97 -6.25 2.93 0.17
C PHE A 97 -7.58 2.44 0.73
N GLU A 98 -8.65 2.48 -0.07
CA GLU A 98 -9.96 1.94 0.30
C GLU A 98 -9.88 0.44 0.57
N TYR A 99 -9.22 -0.33 -0.33
CA TYR A 99 -9.00 -1.76 -0.13
C TYR A 99 -8.26 -2.04 1.19
N VAL A 100 -7.12 -1.38 1.43
CA VAL A 100 -6.32 -1.58 2.64
C VAL A 100 -7.12 -1.25 3.91
N LYS A 101 -7.96 -0.20 3.85
CA LYS A 101 -8.86 0.17 4.94
C LYS A 101 -9.90 -0.92 5.19
N ASP A 102 -10.60 -1.36 4.16
CA ASP A 102 -11.70 -2.34 4.27
C ASP A 102 -11.18 -3.72 4.65
N ASN A 103 -9.96 -4.06 4.21
CA ASN A 103 -9.26 -5.31 4.52
C ASN A 103 -8.55 -5.28 5.89
N ASN A 104 -8.60 -4.17 6.63
CA ASN A 104 -7.92 -3.95 7.91
C ASN A 104 -6.39 -4.10 7.87
N GLY A 105 -5.78 -4.06 6.71
CA GLY A 105 -4.34 -4.20 6.55
C GLY A 105 -3.90 -4.54 5.14
N ILE A 106 -2.61 -4.82 5.04
CA ILE A 106 -1.90 -5.22 3.82
C ILE A 106 -0.71 -6.10 4.20
N ASP A 107 -0.33 -7.02 3.34
CA ASP A 107 0.85 -7.85 3.54
C ASP A 107 2.16 -7.06 3.49
N SER A 108 3.18 -7.55 4.20
CA SER A 108 4.55 -7.07 4.03
C SER A 108 5.14 -7.58 2.71
N GLU A 109 6.14 -6.86 2.19
CA GLU A 109 6.88 -7.29 0.98
C GLU A 109 7.56 -8.65 1.19
N GLU A 110 8.03 -8.93 2.41
CA GLU A 110 8.65 -10.21 2.76
C GLU A 110 7.67 -11.38 2.64
N ALA A 111 6.42 -11.17 3.06
CA ALA A 111 5.39 -12.22 3.05
C ALA A 111 4.74 -12.41 1.67
N TYR A 112 4.66 -11.34 0.89
CA TYR A 112 4.03 -11.33 -0.43
C TYR A 112 4.90 -10.56 -1.43
N PRO A 113 5.98 -11.17 -1.93
CA PRO A 113 6.97 -10.49 -2.75
C PRO A 113 6.44 -10.02 -4.09
N TYR A 114 7.01 -8.91 -4.60
CA TYR A 114 6.66 -8.38 -5.91
C TYR A 114 7.22 -9.26 -7.03
N ILE A 115 6.33 -9.72 -7.94
CA ILE A 115 6.69 -10.52 -9.13
C ILE A 115 6.55 -9.73 -10.44
N GLY A 116 5.81 -8.63 -10.44
CA GLY A 116 5.66 -7.75 -11.61
C GLY A 116 4.76 -8.29 -12.71
N GLU A 117 3.87 -9.22 -12.36
CA GLU A 117 2.88 -9.83 -13.24
C GLU A 117 1.53 -9.84 -12.54
N ASP A 118 0.44 -9.89 -13.30
CA ASP A 118 -0.88 -10.15 -12.73
C ASP A 118 -0.97 -11.63 -12.32
N ALA A 119 -1.38 -11.90 -11.10
CA ALA A 119 -1.66 -13.27 -10.66
C ALA A 119 -2.87 -13.90 -11.39
N TYR A 120 -3.63 -13.11 -12.09
CA TYR A 120 -4.64 -13.50 -13.08
C TYR A 120 -4.08 -13.32 -14.49
N PRO A 121 -4.01 -14.25 -15.35
CA PRO A 121 -4.84 -15.37 -15.75
C PRO A 121 -4.09 -16.71 -15.97
N ASN A 122 -2.87 -16.89 -15.47
CA ASN A 122 -2.00 -18.00 -15.88
C ASN A 122 -1.73 -19.04 -14.77
N TYR A 123 -2.38 -18.94 -13.62
CA TYR A 123 -2.16 -19.88 -12.52
C TYR A 123 -3.11 -21.08 -12.57
N GLU A 124 -2.54 -22.26 -12.40
CA GLU A 124 -3.26 -23.50 -12.16
C GLU A 124 -4.12 -23.38 -10.87
N PRO A 125 -5.28 -24.10 -10.78
CA PRO A 125 -6.26 -23.90 -9.69
C PRO A 125 -5.72 -24.00 -8.26
N LEU A 126 -4.60 -24.70 -8.05
CA LEU A 126 -4.00 -24.86 -6.71
C LEU A 126 -3.22 -23.62 -6.26
N ASP A 127 -2.52 -22.95 -7.19
CA ASP A 127 -1.81 -21.70 -6.90
C ASP A 127 -2.79 -20.55 -6.73
N PHE A 128 -3.91 -20.58 -7.45
CA PHE A 128 -5.02 -19.64 -7.32
C PHE A 128 -5.62 -19.63 -5.90
N ILE A 129 -5.79 -20.80 -5.28
CA ILE A 129 -6.35 -20.90 -3.92
C ILE A 129 -5.39 -20.28 -2.90
N ALA A 130 -4.10 -20.52 -3.01
CA ALA A 130 -3.09 -19.93 -2.12
C ALA A 130 -3.04 -18.40 -2.25
N HIS A 131 -3.12 -17.88 -3.48
CA HIS A 131 -3.09 -16.44 -3.74
C HIS A 131 -4.38 -15.72 -3.32
N VAL A 132 -5.55 -16.32 -3.57
CA VAL A 132 -6.86 -15.75 -3.16
C VAL A 132 -7.01 -15.74 -1.65
N MET A 133 -6.43 -16.70 -0.93
CA MET A 133 -6.45 -16.72 0.54
C MET A 133 -5.65 -15.56 1.15
N ASN A 134 -4.64 -15.04 0.46
CA ASN A 134 -3.85 -13.90 0.93
C ASN A 134 -4.51 -12.53 0.70
N CYS A 135 -5.57 -12.45 -0.08
CA CYS A 135 -6.31 -11.18 -0.25
C CYS A 135 -7.22 -10.83 0.93
N THR A 136 -7.52 -11.79 1.81
CA THR A 136 -8.43 -11.58 2.93
C THR A 136 -7.67 -11.75 4.24
N VAL A 137 -7.51 -10.68 4.99
CA VAL A 137 -6.95 -10.71 6.33
C VAL A 137 -7.99 -11.29 7.29
N THR A 138 -7.77 -12.50 7.80
CA THR A 138 -8.61 -13.10 8.84
C THR A 138 -8.11 -12.71 10.23
N ILE A 139 -8.99 -12.79 11.24
CA ILE A 139 -8.63 -12.52 12.64
C ILE A 139 -7.57 -13.53 13.12
N ASP A 140 -7.64 -14.76 12.63
CA ASP A 140 -6.71 -15.84 13.00
C ASP A 140 -5.30 -15.60 12.43
N ASP A 141 -5.17 -15.03 11.23
CA ASP A 141 -3.89 -14.65 10.64
C ASP A 141 -3.20 -13.53 11.44
N LEU A 142 -3.99 -12.63 12.01
CA LEU A 142 -3.51 -11.55 12.86
C LEU A 142 -2.96 -12.05 14.21
N ASP A 143 -3.57 -13.08 14.79
CA ASP A 143 -3.11 -13.67 16.05
C ASP A 143 -1.87 -14.57 15.84
N ALA A 144 -1.76 -15.24 14.71
CA ALA A 144 -0.58 -16.03 14.35
C ALA A 144 0.65 -15.13 14.10
N ALA A 145 0.47 -14.01 13.40
CA ALA A 145 1.52 -13.04 13.14
C ALA A 145 2.08 -12.38 14.40
N THR A 146 1.23 -12.11 15.39
CA THR A 146 1.66 -11.52 16.67
C THR A 146 2.42 -12.50 17.57
N LYS A 147 2.13 -13.80 17.49
CA LYS A 147 2.78 -14.83 18.31
C LYS A 147 4.18 -15.21 17.81
N ASN A 148 4.46 -15.11 16.53
CA ASN A 148 5.72 -15.53 15.92
C ASN A 148 6.73 -14.39 15.71
N GLY A 149 6.40 -13.15 16.08
CA GLY A 149 7.32 -12.01 16.04
C GLY A 149 7.64 -11.50 14.62
N ASN A 150 7.04 -12.08 13.60
CA ASN A 150 7.21 -11.67 12.19
C ASN A 150 5.84 -11.37 11.58
N PRO A 151 5.38 -10.11 11.58
CA PRO A 151 4.05 -9.78 11.11
C PRO A 151 3.96 -9.94 9.60
N THR A 152 3.32 -11.02 9.15
CA THR A 152 2.98 -11.25 7.75
C THR A 152 2.03 -10.16 7.24
N ILE A 153 1.14 -9.71 8.10
CA ILE A 153 0.11 -8.70 7.82
C ILE A 153 0.35 -7.46 8.66
N ILE A 154 0.40 -6.31 8.01
CA ILE A 154 0.59 -5.02 8.66
C ILE A 154 -0.77 -4.36 8.86
N ARG A 155 -1.23 -4.27 10.11
CA ARG A 155 -2.41 -3.50 10.46
C ARG A 155 -2.13 -2.00 10.29
N LEU A 156 -2.90 -1.36 9.45
CA LEU A 156 -2.87 0.09 9.24
C LEU A 156 -3.99 0.82 10.00
N TYR A 157 -4.63 0.14 10.94
CA TYR A 157 -5.57 0.74 11.88
C TYR A 157 -4.79 1.62 12.88
N PRO A 158 -5.03 2.80 13.09
CA PRO A 158 -5.92 3.88 12.68
C PRO A 158 -5.23 4.97 11.84
N ILE A 159 -4.59 4.60 10.74
CA ILE A 159 -3.92 5.57 9.86
C ILE A 159 -4.95 6.40 9.07
N PHE A 160 -6.18 5.88 8.98
CA PHE A 160 -7.28 6.47 8.22
C PHE A 160 -8.33 7.22 9.05
N ILE A 161 -8.06 7.55 10.33
CA ILE A 161 -8.95 8.38 11.16
C ILE A 161 -8.38 9.78 11.25
#